data_bebe01f3c394ada7bacca69fecc33b12
#
_entry.id   bebe01f3c394ada7bacca69fecc33b12
#
_cell.length_a   1.000
_cell.length_b   1.000
_cell.length_c   1.000
_cell.angle_alpha   90.00
_cell.angle_beta   90.00
_cell.angle_gamma   90.00
#
_symmetry.space_group_name_H-M   'P 1'
#
loop_
_entity.id
_entity.type
_entity.pdbx_description
1 polymer ?
#
loop_
_entity_poly.entity_id
_entity_poly.type
_entity_poly.pdbx_seq_one_letter_code
_entity_poly.pdbx_strand_id
1 'polypeptide(L)'
;PVTPSRRYVTVMVDPRVTDLERGGALTACYEAELAKTAALHRVLERATRVTAPWGCDASLYHATTSGGPGVLLVGDAASFIDPLSSYGVKKALASAWLAAVVVHTSLTNSALAAVALNLFNRREREIHAAAVRQSAQFFADAATRHHHPFWTGRATMDQMAETGDA
;
A
#
# COMPACT_ATOMS: atom_id res chain seq x y z
N PRO A 1 11.91 -2.25 14.65
CA PRO A 1 12.08 -1.51 15.90
C PRO A 1 12.21 -0.01 15.63
N VAL A 2 11.57 0.81 16.47
CA VAL A 2 11.67 2.28 16.38
C VAL A 2 12.85 2.76 17.22
N THR A 3 13.05 2.10 18.35
CA THR A 3 14.19 2.30 19.24
C THR A 3 14.55 0.94 19.84
N PRO A 4 15.67 0.81 20.57
CA PRO A 4 16.01 -0.43 21.28
C PRO A 4 14.91 -0.92 22.22
N SER A 5 14.08 -0.01 22.77
CA SER A 5 13.03 -0.29 23.76
C SER A 5 11.61 -0.14 23.21
N ARG A 6 11.39 0.33 21.98
CA ARG A 6 10.05 0.55 21.41
C ARG A 6 9.90 -0.13 20.05
N ARG A 7 8.74 -0.70 19.82
CA ARG A 7 8.35 -1.33 18.55
C ARG A 7 6.96 -0.89 18.15
N TYR A 8 6.75 -0.72 16.87
CA TYR A 8 5.40 -0.73 16.30
C TYR A 8 5.07 -2.16 15.90
N VAL A 9 3.87 -2.57 16.21
CA VAL A 9 3.30 -3.84 15.78
C VAL A 9 2.04 -3.51 14.98
N THR A 10 2.04 -3.90 13.73
CA THR A 10 0.93 -3.66 12.80
C THR A 10 0.26 -4.98 12.47
N VAL A 11 -1.05 -5.00 12.51
CA VAL A 11 -1.89 -6.10 12.03
C VAL A 11 -2.61 -5.62 10.79
N MET A 12 -2.53 -6.39 9.72
CA MET A 12 -3.30 -6.14 8.51
C MET A 12 -4.45 -7.14 8.47
N VAL A 13 -5.65 -6.63 8.30
CA VAL A 13 -6.87 -7.42 8.22
C VAL A 13 -7.65 -7.08 6.97
N ASP A 14 -8.48 -8.01 6.52
CA ASP A 14 -9.45 -7.77 5.47
C ASP A 14 -10.83 -7.61 6.12
N PRO A 15 -11.47 -6.44 6.03
CA PRO A 15 -12.77 -6.19 6.66
C PRO A 15 -13.89 -7.07 6.11
N ARG A 16 -13.69 -7.76 4.98
CA ARG A 16 -14.66 -8.72 4.42
C ARG A 16 -14.66 -10.05 5.17
N VAL A 17 -13.57 -10.38 5.88
CA VAL A 17 -13.38 -11.65 6.59
C VAL A 17 -12.97 -11.47 8.04
N THR A 18 -12.84 -10.24 8.50
CA THR A 18 -12.51 -9.89 9.88
C THR A 18 -13.56 -8.92 10.39
N ASP A 19 -14.17 -9.25 11.51
CA ASP A 19 -15.13 -8.37 12.18
C ASP A 19 -14.38 -7.20 12.81
N LEU A 20 -14.38 -6.07 12.11
CA LEU A 20 -13.73 -4.83 12.55
C LEU A 20 -14.76 -3.87 13.12
N GLU A 21 -15.00 -3.98 14.41
CA GLU A 21 -15.79 -2.98 15.12
C GLU A 21 -14.96 -1.72 15.40
N ARG A 22 -15.59 -0.55 15.26
CA ARG A 22 -14.96 0.74 15.56
C ARG A 22 -15.06 1.05 17.07
N GLY A 23 -14.13 1.86 17.56
CA GLY A 23 -14.14 2.31 18.96
C GLY A 23 -13.44 1.33 19.91
N GLY A 24 -14.05 1.07 21.09
CA GLY A 24 -13.46 0.22 22.13
C GLY A 24 -13.19 -1.22 21.69
N ALA A 25 -13.98 -1.75 20.79
CA ALA A 25 -13.82 -3.08 20.21
C ALA A 25 -12.57 -3.22 19.33
N LEU A 26 -12.02 -2.11 18.78
CA LEU A 26 -10.78 -2.15 17.98
C LEU A 26 -9.60 -2.72 18.79
N THR A 27 -9.50 -2.39 20.07
CA THR A 27 -8.44 -2.93 20.94
C THR A 27 -8.59 -4.45 21.10
N ALA A 28 -9.80 -4.92 21.37
CA ALA A 28 -10.05 -6.35 21.52
C ALA A 28 -9.79 -7.12 20.21
N CYS A 29 -10.21 -6.58 19.07
CA CYS A 29 -9.91 -7.13 17.77
C CYS A 29 -8.40 -7.22 17.52
N TYR A 30 -7.67 -6.14 17.77
CA TYR A 30 -6.22 -6.09 17.61
C TYR A 30 -5.51 -7.13 18.49
N GLU A 31 -5.89 -7.27 19.74
CA GLU A 31 -5.31 -8.26 20.67
C GLU A 31 -5.66 -9.69 20.25
N ALA A 32 -6.87 -9.94 19.77
CA ALA A 32 -7.28 -11.24 19.26
C ALA A 32 -6.46 -11.64 18.02
N GLU A 33 -6.19 -10.71 17.10
CA GLU A 33 -5.36 -10.96 15.93
C GLU A 33 -3.90 -11.23 16.30
N LEU A 34 -3.35 -10.48 17.26
CA LEU A 34 -1.98 -10.75 17.76
C LEU A 34 -1.85 -12.12 18.42
N ALA A 35 -2.87 -12.56 19.14
CA ALA A 35 -2.87 -13.84 19.83
C ALA A 35 -2.82 -15.05 18.89
N LYS A 36 -3.22 -14.89 17.60
CA LYS A 36 -3.13 -15.95 16.59
C LYS A 36 -1.69 -16.32 16.23
N THR A 37 -0.71 -15.48 16.58
CA THR A 37 0.68 -15.66 16.14
C THR A 37 1.59 -15.95 17.32
N ALA A 38 1.95 -17.23 17.52
CA ALA A 38 2.82 -17.67 18.62
C ALA A 38 4.21 -16.97 18.61
N ALA A 39 4.74 -16.63 17.44
CA ALA A 39 6.01 -15.91 17.32
C ALA A 39 5.94 -14.49 17.88
N LEU A 40 4.84 -13.77 17.62
CA LEU A 40 4.62 -12.44 18.18
C LEU A 40 4.34 -12.50 19.67
N HIS A 41 3.58 -13.49 20.13
CA HIS A 41 3.32 -13.68 21.55
C HIS A 41 4.61 -13.71 22.38
N ARG A 42 5.59 -14.51 21.96
CA ARG A 42 6.90 -14.60 22.64
C ARG A 42 7.66 -13.27 22.68
N VAL A 43 7.56 -12.47 21.62
CA VAL A 43 8.23 -11.16 21.54
C VAL A 43 7.52 -10.12 22.42
N LEU A 44 6.21 -10.26 22.59
CA LEU A 44 5.36 -9.29 23.29
C LEU A 44 5.08 -9.67 24.74
N GLU A 45 5.43 -10.87 25.19
CA GLU A 45 5.14 -11.41 26.53
C GLU A 45 5.59 -10.47 27.68
N ARG A 46 6.71 -9.76 27.47
CA ARG A 46 7.26 -8.80 28.45
C ARG A 46 7.07 -7.34 28.02
N ALA A 47 6.28 -7.10 26.98
CA ALA A 47 6.05 -5.76 26.48
C ALA A 47 4.83 -5.12 27.12
N THR A 48 4.94 -3.83 27.42
CA THR A 48 3.79 -3.03 27.85
C THR A 48 3.33 -2.15 26.71
N ARG A 49 2.05 -2.22 26.39
CA ARG A 49 1.44 -1.34 25.40
C ARG A 49 1.43 0.11 25.90
N VAL A 50 2.03 1.00 25.14
CA VAL A 50 2.17 2.43 25.51
C VAL A 50 1.16 3.34 24.79
N THR A 51 0.49 2.83 23.75
CA THR A 51 -0.54 3.57 23.00
C THR A 51 -1.73 2.67 22.68
N ALA A 52 -2.92 3.22 22.57
CA ALA A 52 -4.06 2.51 22.01
C ALA A 52 -3.79 2.16 20.53
N PRO A 53 -4.31 1.03 20.02
CA PRO A 53 -4.28 0.74 18.60
C PRO A 53 -5.15 1.76 17.86
N TRP A 54 -4.73 2.09 16.66
CA TRP A 54 -5.49 2.88 15.70
C TRP A 54 -5.43 2.20 14.33
N GLY A 55 -6.41 2.44 13.49
CA GLY A 55 -6.49 1.84 12.17
C GLY A 55 -6.53 2.90 11.07
N CYS A 56 -6.02 2.55 9.91
CA CYS A 56 -6.18 3.31 8.68
C CYS A 56 -6.59 2.38 7.55
N ASP A 57 -7.23 2.95 6.55
CA ASP A 57 -7.51 2.24 5.31
C ASP A 57 -6.18 2.00 4.56
N ALA A 58 -5.96 0.76 4.17
CA ALA A 58 -4.82 0.32 3.37
C ALA A 58 -5.30 -0.31 2.04
N SER A 59 -6.48 0.08 1.57
CA SER A 59 -7.00 -0.33 0.27
C SER A 59 -6.14 0.23 -0.84
N LEU A 60 -5.89 -0.59 -1.85
CA LEU A 60 -5.16 -0.17 -3.03
C LEU A 60 -5.98 0.86 -3.80
N TYR A 61 -5.32 1.86 -4.32
CA TYR A 61 -5.93 2.82 -5.25
C TYR A 61 -4.92 3.37 -6.25
N HIS A 62 -5.44 3.88 -7.35
CA HIS A 62 -4.70 4.62 -8.36
C HIS A 62 -5.54 5.83 -8.79
N ALA A 63 -4.94 7.01 -8.80
CA ALA A 63 -5.58 8.20 -9.32
C ALA A 63 -5.80 8.04 -10.83
N THR A 64 -6.99 8.35 -11.32
CA THR A 64 -7.34 8.30 -12.76
C THR A 64 -6.31 9.08 -13.60
N THR A 65 -5.82 10.20 -13.04
CA THR A 65 -4.75 11.01 -13.62
C THR A 65 -3.80 11.42 -12.51
N SER A 66 -2.52 11.08 -12.63
CA SER A 66 -1.49 11.44 -11.65
C SER A 66 -0.94 12.86 -11.86
N GLY A 67 -1.19 13.48 -13.02
CA GLY A 67 -0.75 14.84 -13.28
C GLY A 67 -1.56 15.55 -14.33
N GLY A 68 -1.74 16.86 -14.12
CA GLY A 68 -2.39 17.79 -15.02
C GLY A 68 -1.65 19.14 -15.06
N PRO A 69 -2.14 20.13 -15.82
CA PRO A 69 -1.55 21.46 -15.85
C PRO A 69 -1.44 22.05 -14.44
N GLY A 70 -0.21 22.36 -14.01
CA GLY A 70 0.06 22.98 -12.73
C GLY A 70 0.06 22.06 -11.51
N VAL A 71 -0.20 20.74 -11.66
CA VAL A 71 -0.24 19.80 -10.52
C VAL A 71 0.30 18.43 -10.91
N LEU A 72 1.09 17.83 -10.01
CA LEU A 72 1.49 16.41 -10.07
C LEU A 72 1.21 15.75 -8.71
N LEU A 73 0.61 14.57 -8.75
CA LEU A 73 0.44 13.70 -7.60
C LEU A 73 1.65 12.75 -7.53
N VAL A 74 2.30 12.68 -6.38
CA VAL A 74 3.55 11.94 -6.20
C VAL A 74 3.41 10.92 -5.08
N GLY A 75 4.04 9.76 -5.23
CA GLY A 75 4.03 8.72 -4.22
C GLY A 75 2.61 8.19 -3.94
N ASP A 76 2.25 8.11 -2.67
CA ASP A 76 0.93 7.59 -2.27
C ASP A 76 -0.22 8.52 -2.66
N ALA A 77 0.03 9.80 -2.95
CA ALA A 77 -0.99 10.68 -3.51
C ALA A 77 -1.40 10.27 -4.94
N ALA A 78 -0.49 9.71 -5.73
CA ALA A 78 -0.77 9.21 -7.08
C ALA A 78 -1.39 7.81 -7.06
N SER A 79 -0.83 6.92 -6.25
CA SER A 79 -1.33 5.55 -6.11
C SER A 79 -0.83 4.92 -4.82
N PHE A 80 -1.65 4.10 -4.18
CA PHE A 80 -1.27 3.33 -3.01
C PHE A 80 -1.13 1.86 -3.39
N ILE A 81 0.00 1.27 -3.02
CA ILE A 81 0.33 -0.14 -3.29
C ILE A 81 0.32 -0.94 -1.99
N ASP A 82 0.22 -2.26 -2.11
CA ASP A 82 0.12 -3.13 -0.95
C ASP A 82 1.31 -2.94 0.02
N PRO A 83 1.06 -2.58 1.27
CA PRO A 83 2.12 -2.31 2.25
C PRO A 83 2.97 -3.55 2.58
N LEU A 84 2.46 -4.78 2.37
CA LEU A 84 3.25 -6.02 2.54
C LEU A 84 4.36 -6.14 1.50
N SER A 85 4.28 -5.41 0.39
CA SER A 85 5.35 -5.34 -0.62
C SER A 85 6.62 -4.66 -0.09
N SER A 86 6.52 -3.84 0.97
CA SER A 86 7.59 -2.96 1.48
C SER A 86 8.19 -2.02 0.43
N TYR A 87 7.47 -1.78 -0.68
CA TYR A 87 7.97 -1.01 -1.83
C TYR A 87 7.53 0.46 -1.82
N GLY A 88 6.60 0.87 -0.93
CA GLY A 88 5.97 2.20 -0.94
C GLY A 88 6.96 3.35 -0.92
N VAL A 89 7.95 3.34 -0.03
CA VAL A 89 8.96 4.41 0.07
C VAL A 89 9.81 4.50 -1.21
N LYS A 90 10.25 3.37 -1.73
CA LYS A 90 11.04 3.33 -2.98
C LYS A 90 10.25 3.88 -4.16
N LYS A 91 8.97 3.49 -4.27
CA LYS A 91 8.04 4.03 -5.26
C LYS A 91 7.89 5.53 -5.13
N ALA A 92 7.66 6.05 -3.92
CA ALA A 92 7.50 7.47 -3.68
C ALA A 92 8.73 8.29 -4.08
N LEU A 93 9.94 7.80 -3.78
CA LEU A 93 11.19 8.45 -4.19
C LEU A 93 11.38 8.45 -5.71
N ALA A 94 11.07 7.34 -6.39
CA ALA A 94 11.15 7.26 -7.85
C ALA A 94 10.14 8.17 -8.53
N SER A 95 8.91 8.23 -8.02
CA SER A 95 7.86 9.13 -8.47
C SER A 95 8.27 10.61 -8.29
N ALA A 96 8.81 10.96 -7.12
CA ALA A 96 9.29 12.32 -6.83
C ALA A 96 10.42 12.75 -7.75
N TRP A 97 11.39 11.86 -8.03
CA TRP A 97 12.47 12.14 -8.96
C TRP A 97 11.96 12.42 -10.37
N LEU A 98 11.05 11.57 -10.87
CA LEU A 98 10.45 11.76 -12.19
C LEU A 98 9.62 13.05 -12.23
N ALA A 99 8.84 13.35 -11.18
CA ALA A 99 8.07 14.59 -11.07
C ALA A 99 8.98 15.82 -11.16
N ALA A 100 10.12 15.81 -10.48
CA ALA A 100 11.10 16.92 -10.56
C ALA A 100 11.62 17.14 -12.00
N VAL A 101 11.92 16.06 -12.73
CA VAL A 101 12.32 16.13 -14.15
C VAL A 101 11.20 16.72 -15.01
N VAL A 102 9.95 16.25 -14.81
CA VAL A 102 8.78 16.74 -15.57
C VAL A 102 8.50 18.21 -15.29
N VAL A 103 8.56 18.64 -14.03
CA VAL A 103 8.39 20.04 -13.65
C VAL A 103 9.47 20.91 -14.28
N HIS A 104 10.74 20.50 -14.14
CA HIS A 104 11.86 21.25 -14.74
C HIS A 104 11.68 21.37 -16.27
N THR A 105 11.39 20.27 -16.95
CA THR A 105 11.16 20.27 -18.41
C THR A 105 10.01 21.19 -18.81
N SER A 106 8.90 21.13 -18.09
CA SER A 106 7.70 21.93 -18.39
C SER A 106 7.93 23.43 -18.18
N LEU A 107 8.75 23.81 -17.19
CA LEU A 107 9.07 25.20 -16.91
C LEU A 107 10.14 25.80 -17.85
N THR A 108 11.09 24.98 -18.31
CA THR A 108 12.19 25.45 -19.15
C THR A 108 11.90 25.30 -20.63
N ASN A 109 10.99 24.41 -21.04
CA ASN A 109 10.61 24.17 -22.43
C ASN A 109 9.10 23.84 -22.54
N SER A 110 8.30 24.87 -22.73
CA SER A 110 6.84 24.73 -22.82
C SER A 110 6.36 23.83 -23.96
N ALA A 111 7.13 23.70 -25.05
CA ALA A 111 6.80 22.83 -26.17
C ALA A 111 6.85 21.33 -25.76
N LEU A 112 7.63 20.98 -24.77
CA LEU A 112 7.73 19.61 -24.24
C LEU A 112 6.82 19.34 -23.03
N ALA A 113 6.14 20.34 -22.50
CA ALA A 113 5.34 20.20 -21.27
C ALA A 113 4.29 19.09 -21.38
N ALA A 114 3.53 19.04 -22.48
CA ALA A 114 2.51 18.02 -22.68
C ALA A 114 3.12 16.59 -22.81
N VAL A 115 4.25 16.47 -23.48
CA VAL A 115 4.94 15.19 -23.65
C VAL A 115 5.50 14.69 -22.31
N ALA A 116 6.10 15.59 -21.53
CA ALA A 116 6.62 15.27 -20.19
C ALA A 116 5.50 14.83 -19.24
N LEU A 117 4.37 15.53 -19.26
CA LEU A 117 3.18 15.21 -18.45
C LEU A 117 2.59 13.83 -18.84
N ASN A 118 2.48 13.57 -20.15
CA ASN A 118 2.01 12.25 -20.64
C ASN A 118 2.95 11.12 -20.22
N LEU A 119 4.26 11.36 -20.27
CA LEU A 119 5.26 10.40 -19.78
C LEU A 119 5.05 10.11 -18.29
N PHE A 120 4.86 11.16 -17.47
CA PHE A 120 4.62 11.01 -16.03
C PHE A 120 3.39 10.15 -15.75
N ASN A 121 2.25 10.50 -16.34
CA ASN A 121 1.00 9.76 -16.17
C ASN A 121 1.11 8.29 -16.60
N ARG A 122 1.79 8.03 -17.71
CA ARG A 122 2.02 6.66 -18.17
C ARG A 122 2.89 5.88 -17.18
N ARG A 123 3.98 6.47 -16.69
CA ARG A 123 4.91 5.79 -15.79
C ARG A 123 4.27 5.50 -14.42
N GLU A 124 3.46 6.41 -13.89
CA GLU A 124 2.72 6.14 -12.64
C GLU A 124 1.76 4.95 -12.79
N ARG A 125 1.03 4.85 -13.91
CA ARG A 125 0.17 3.69 -14.20
C ARG A 125 0.97 2.39 -14.34
N GLU A 126 2.07 2.41 -15.09
CA GLU A 126 2.94 1.23 -15.28
C GLU A 126 3.51 0.72 -13.96
N ILE A 127 3.97 1.62 -13.09
CA ILE A 127 4.53 1.28 -11.77
C ILE A 127 3.44 0.67 -10.88
N HIS A 128 2.25 1.26 -10.85
CA HIS A 128 1.12 0.73 -10.07
C HIS A 128 0.73 -0.66 -10.57
N ALA A 129 0.51 -0.82 -11.87
CA ALA A 129 0.13 -2.11 -12.46
C ALA A 129 1.19 -3.20 -12.20
N ALA A 130 2.48 -2.87 -12.30
CA ALA A 130 3.55 -3.80 -11.98
C ALA A 130 3.54 -4.21 -10.49
N ALA A 131 3.30 -3.26 -9.59
CA ALA A 131 3.23 -3.53 -8.15
C ALA A 131 2.02 -4.43 -7.80
N VAL A 132 0.85 -4.18 -8.40
CA VAL A 132 -0.35 -5.01 -8.22
C VAL A 132 -0.09 -6.46 -8.67
N ARG A 133 0.46 -6.64 -9.89
CA ARG A 133 0.80 -7.99 -10.38
C ARG A 133 1.80 -8.72 -9.48
N GLN A 134 2.85 -8.02 -9.04
CA GLN A 134 3.84 -8.63 -8.15
C GLN A 134 3.22 -9.01 -6.80
N SER A 135 2.35 -8.18 -6.23
CA SER A 135 1.65 -8.48 -4.99
C SER A 135 0.72 -9.68 -5.15
N ALA A 136 -0.06 -9.75 -6.25
CA ALA A 136 -0.95 -10.87 -6.54
C ALA A 136 -0.17 -12.21 -6.60
N GLN A 137 1.02 -12.21 -7.19
CA GLN A 137 1.87 -13.40 -7.24
C GLN A 137 2.35 -13.83 -5.85
N PHE A 138 2.78 -12.91 -4.98
CA PHE A 138 3.13 -13.23 -3.60
C PHE A 138 1.94 -13.79 -2.80
N PHE A 139 0.74 -13.24 -3.02
CA PHE A 139 -0.46 -13.74 -2.36
C PHE A 139 -0.88 -15.12 -2.88
N ALA A 140 -0.71 -15.38 -4.17
CA ALA A 140 -0.93 -16.71 -4.75
C ALA A 140 0.01 -17.75 -4.11
N ASP A 141 1.31 -17.43 -3.99
CA ASP A 141 2.29 -18.27 -3.32
C ASP A 141 1.94 -18.49 -1.84
N ALA A 142 1.51 -17.44 -1.14
CA ALA A 142 1.08 -17.56 0.25
C ALA A 142 -0.19 -18.41 0.39
N ALA A 143 -1.15 -18.29 -0.54
CA ALA A 143 -2.39 -19.06 -0.56
C ALA A 143 -2.17 -20.56 -0.72
N THR A 144 -1.09 -21.00 -1.36
CA THR A 144 -0.73 -22.43 -1.45
C THR A 144 -0.41 -23.07 -0.09
N ARG A 145 0.04 -22.25 0.86
CA ARG A 145 0.45 -22.68 2.22
C ARG A 145 -0.60 -22.34 3.27
N HIS A 146 -1.37 -21.29 3.04
CA HIS A 146 -2.32 -20.71 3.99
C HIS A 146 -3.69 -20.54 3.32
N HIS A 147 -4.56 -21.54 3.47
CA HIS A 147 -5.90 -21.56 2.87
C HIS A 147 -6.89 -20.64 3.61
N HIS A 148 -6.50 -19.39 3.86
CA HIS A 148 -7.34 -18.40 4.51
C HIS A 148 -7.83 -17.36 3.49
N PRO A 149 -9.11 -16.89 3.56
CA PRO A 149 -9.67 -15.92 2.62
C PRO A 149 -8.86 -14.64 2.44
N PHE A 150 -8.13 -14.21 3.46
CA PHE A 150 -7.19 -13.09 3.38
C PHE A 150 -6.15 -13.28 2.25
N TRP A 151 -5.59 -14.48 2.10
CA TRP A 151 -4.59 -14.77 1.08
C TRP A 151 -5.23 -15.08 -0.28
N THR A 152 -6.24 -15.96 -0.29
CA THR A 152 -6.88 -16.39 -1.54
C THR A 152 -7.62 -15.25 -2.23
N GLY A 153 -8.28 -14.36 -1.48
CA GLY A 153 -8.94 -13.18 -2.04
C GLY A 153 -7.98 -12.15 -2.63
N ARG A 154 -6.77 -12.07 -2.10
CA ARG A 154 -5.73 -11.15 -2.61
C ARG A 154 -4.96 -11.71 -3.81
N ALA A 155 -4.89 -13.02 -3.95
CA ALA A 155 -4.26 -13.68 -5.08
C ALA A 155 -4.94 -13.37 -6.44
N THR A 156 -6.20 -12.96 -6.42
CA THR A 156 -6.99 -12.64 -7.62
C THR A 156 -7.11 -11.13 -7.90
N MET A 157 -6.39 -10.30 -7.16
CA MET A 157 -6.50 -8.82 -7.30
C MET A 157 -6.07 -8.30 -8.67
N ASP A 158 -5.17 -9.01 -9.35
CA ASP A 158 -4.71 -8.65 -10.70
C ASP A 158 -5.85 -8.69 -11.73
N GLN A 159 -6.73 -9.70 -11.60
CA GLN A 159 -7.87 -9.87 -12.50
C GLN A 159 -8.95 -8.79 -12.30
N MET A 160 -9.06 -8.22 -11.11
CA MET A 160 -10.02 -7.15 -10.81
C MET A 160 -9.54 -5.77 -11.29
N ALA A 161 -8.23 -5.56 -11.38
CA ALA A 161 -7.66 -4.32 -11.91
C ALA A 161 -7.86 -4.18 -13.42
N GLU A 162 -7.89 -5.31 -14.16
CA GLU A 162 -8.12 -5.31 -15.61
C GLU A 162 -9.59 -5.14 -16.01
N THR A 163 -10.53 -5.48 -15.11
CA THR A 163 -11.98 -5.38 -15.39
C THR A 163 -12.59 -4.03 -14.98
N GLY A 164 -11.85 -3.19 -14.26
CA GLY A 164 -12.32 -1.87 -13.80
C GLY A 164 -12.15 -0.73 -14.80
N ASP A 165 -11.55 -0.96 -15.96
CA ASP A 165 -11.28 0.03 -17.03
C ASP A 165 -12.26 -0.07 -18.21
N ALA A 166 -13.48 -0.61 -18.01
CA ALA A 166 -14.53 -0.69 -19.02
C ALA A 166 -15.70 0.24 -18.70
#